data_e6bd17dc2e424c9519f007d3e62ba617
#
_entry.id   e6bd17dc2e424c9519f007d3e62ba617
#
_cell.length_a   1.000
_cell.length_b   1.000
_cell.length_c   1.000
_cell.angle_alpha   90.00
_cell.angle_beta   90.00
_cell.angle_gamma   90.00
#
_symmetry.space_group_name_H-M   'P 1'
#
loop_
_entity.id
_entity.type
_entity.pdbx_description
1 polymer ?
#
loop_
_entity_poly.entity_id
_entity_poly.type
_entity_poly.pdbx_seq_one_letter_code
_entity_poly.pdbx_strand_id
1 'polypeptide(L)'
;ERSSDEEKNANLISKVIRSGHTSTIEHMFFNMAFENVSVVVEQFMFEFRLASFTVKSRRYVDFSDSGYFVPDFEDAELKREYIKRMDALFALYSELCEGGIPKEDARFVLPYCFFSNFYCSLGGREMVNVLRAMLYGRGKDIPEIYSLGKSLLSQCKERAPGVFADFEESNASYSDLADLSFVKVEAEDTDSLKKDVEV
;
A
#
# COMPACT_ATOMS: atom_id res chain seq x y z
N GLU A 1 -28.11 -20.29 -20.99
CA GLU A 1 -28.27 -18.95 -21.59
C GLU A 1 -27.53 -17.96 -20.73
N ARG A 2 -26.55 -17.25 -21.33
CA ARG A 2 -25.86 -16.17 -20.63
C ARG A 2 -26.78 -14.95 -20.59
N SER A 3 -27.21 -14.53 -19.40
CA SER A 3 -27.97 -13.29 -19.26
C SER A 3 -27.10 -12.10 -19.67
N SER A 4 -27.59 -11.26 -20.55
CA SER A 4 -26.99 -9.99 -20.92
C SER A 4 -27.40 -8.85 -19.97
N ASP A 5 -28.15 -9.17 -18.92
CA ASP A 5 -28.67 -8.22 -17.95
C ASP A 5 -27.60 -8.02 -16.86
N GLU A 6 -26.84 -6.93 -16.99
CA GLU A 6 -25.73 -6.57 -16.08
C GLU A 6 -26.19 -6.41 -14.64
N GLU A 7 -27.37 -5.86 -14.42
CA GLU A 7 -27.91 -5.65 -13.07
C GLU A 7 -28.26 -6.99 -12.40
N LYS A 8 -28.87 -7.92 -13.12
CA LYS A 8 -29.14 -9.27 -12.60
C LYS A 8 -27.86 -10.01 -12.29
N ASN A 9 -26.85 -9.88 -13.16
CA ASN A 9 -25.55 -10.51 -12.95
C ASN A 9 -24.85 -9.92 -11.71
N ALA A 10 -24.85 -8.60 -11.54
CA ALA A 10 -24.28 -7.94 -10.37
C ALA A 10 -25.00 -8.39 -9.07
N ASN A 11 -26.34 -8.44 -9.08
CA ASN A 11 -27.12 -8.92 -7.95
C ASN A 11 -26.86 -10.39 -7.61
N LEU A 12 -26.68 -11.25 -8.62
CA LEU A 12 -26.34 -12.65 -8.40
C LEU A 12 -24.95 -12.79 -7.76
N ILE A 13 -23.95 -12.06 -8.30
CA ILE A 13 -22.58 -12.08 -7.77
C ILE A 13 -22.57 -11.60 -6.32
N SER A 14 -23.26 -10.49 -6.00
CA SER A 14 -23.36 -9.96 -4.64
C SER A 14 -23.96 -11.00 -3.69
N LYS A 15 -25.04 -11.71 -4.07
CA LYS A 15 -25.64 -12.76 -3.26
C LYS A 15 -24.66 -13.91 -3.00
N VAL A 16 -23.92 -14.34 -4.01
CA VAL A 16 -22.95 -15.44 -3.92
C VAL A 16 -21.83 -15.07 -2.93
N ILE A 17 -21.31 -13.84 -3.03
CA ILE A 17 -20.25 -13.33 -2.14
C ILE A 17 -20.75 -13.22 -0.70
N ARG A 18 -21.96 -12.64 -0.50
CA ARG A 18 -22.58 -12.54 0.84
C ARG A 18 -22.85 -13.89 1.50
N SER A 19 -23.03 -14.94 0.69
CA SER A 19 -23.15 -16.32 1.16
C SER A 19 -21.79 -16.97 1.51
N GLY A 20 -20.66 -16.22 1.44
CA GLY A 20 -19.33 -16.69 1.78
C GLY A 20 -18.57 -17.39 0.65
N HIS A 21 -19.16 -17.49 -0.55
CA HIS A 21 -18.54 -18.16 -1.70
C HIS A 21 -17.56 -17.23 -2.46
N THR A 22 -16.51 -16.77 -1.76
CA THR A 22 -15.52 -15.82 -2.28
C THR A 22 -14.54 -16.40 -3.31
N SER A 23 -14.49 -17.76 -3.41
CA SER A 23 -13.65 -18.41 -4.45
C SER A 23 -14.08 -18.07 -5.89
N THR A 24 -15.34 -17.70 -6.08
CA THR A 24 -15.86 -17.31 -7.40
C THR A 24 -15.18 -16.08 -7.98
N ILE A 25 -14.69 -15.18 -7.14
CA ILE A 25 -14.01 -13.95 -7.57
C ILE A 25 -12.50 -14.14 -7.77
N GLU A 26 -11.94 -15.30 -7.49
CA GLU A 26 -10.53 -15.61 -7.77
C GLU A 26 -10.22 -15.63 -9.28
N HIS A 27 -11.23 -15.88 -10.11
CA HIS A 27 -11.11 -15.85 -11.56
C HIS A 27 -11.13 -14.43 -12.19
N MET A 28 -11.38 -13.41 -11.37
CA MET A 28 -11.25 -12.01 -11.80
C MET A 28 -9.80 -11.57 -11.60
N PHE A 29 -9.27 -10.84 -12.60
CA PHE A 29 -7.93 -10.27 -12.52
C PHE A 29 -7.97 -8.76 -12.73
N PHE A 30 -7.24 -8.06 -11.87
CA PHE A 30 -7.00 -6.63 -11.97
C PHE A 30 -5.56 -6.38 -12.36
N ASN A 31 -5.37 -5.60 -13.41
CA ASN A 31 -4.06 -5.08 -13.81
C ASN A 31 -4.08 -3.58 -13.62
N MET A 32 -3.18 -3.07 -12.81
CA MET A 32 -3.18 -1.69 -12.35
C MET A 32 -1.80 -1.07 -12.52
N ALA A 33 -1.76 0.22 -12.83
CA ALA A 33 -0.58 1.05 -12.70
C ALA A 33 -0.72 1.93 -11.46
N PHE A 34 0.26 1.90 -10.58
CA PHE A 34 0.41 2.84 -9.49
C PHE A 34 1.47 3.85 -9.92
N GLU A 35 1.06 5.10 -10.06
CA GLU A 35 1.93 6.17 -10.55
C GLU A 35 2.06 7.26 -9.50
N ASN A 36 3.29 7.75 -9.32
CA ASN A 36 3.62 8.81 -8.37
C ASN A 36 3.10 8.50 -6.95
N VAL A 37 3.34 7.27 -6.50
CA VAL A 37 3.06 6.84 -5.13
C VAL A 37 4.37 6.72 -4.35
N SER A 38 4.33 6.98 -3.05
CA SER A 38 5.54 6.86 -2.23
C SER A 38 6.04 5.42 -2.15
N VAL A 39 7.31 5.26 -1.80
CA VAL A 39 7.90 3.92 -1.49
C VAL A 39 7.18 3.26 -0.32
N VAL A 40 6.56 4.03 0.59
CA VAL A 40 5.72 3.48 1.66
C VAL A 40 4.55 2.69 1.08
N VAL A 41 3.86 3.24 0.08
CA VAL A 41 2.78 2.54 -0.64
C VAL A 41 3.30 1.31 -1.36
N GLU A 42 4.44 1.43 -2.02
CA GLU A 42 5.08 0.29 -2.72
C GLU A 42 5.37 -0.86 -1.75
N GLN A 43 6.00 -0.56 -0.60
CA GLN A 43 6.31 -1.58 0.41
C GLN A 43 5.05 -2.20 1.01
N PHE A 44 4.03 -1.38 1.30
CA PHE A 44 2.73 -1.86 1.76
C PHE A 44 2.11 -2.85 0.76
N MET A 45 2.16 -2.54 -0.54
CA MET A 45 1.61 -3.41 -1.58
C MET A 45 2.39 -4.72 -1.72
N PHE A 46 3.72 -4.71 -1.54
CA PHE A 46 4.56 -5.91 -1.67
C PHE A 46 4.33 -6.98 -0.60
N GLU A 47 3.63 -6.65 0.47
CA GLU A 47 3.24 -7.65 1.48
C GLU A 47 2.17 -8.62 0.96
N PHE A 48 1.42 -8.24 -0.09
CA PHE A 48 0.38 -9.09 -0.68
C PHE A 48 0.99 -10.14 -1.60
N ARG A 49 1.14 -11.35 -1.06
CA ARG A 49 1.89 -12.44 -1.72
C ARG A 49 1.18 -13.03 -2.95
N LEU A 50 -0.14 -12.86 -3.07
CA LEU A 50 -0.92 -13.33 -4.22
C LEU A 50 -1.05 -12.26 -5.32
N ALA A 51 -0.09 -11.36 -5.38
CA ALA A 51 0.03 -10.33 -6.40
C ALA A 51 1.38 -10.43 -7.13
N SER A 52 1.40 -9.94 -8.37
CA SER A 52 2.61 -9.82 -9.18
C SER A 52 2.94 -8.35 -9.39
N PHE A 53 4.24 -8.01 -9.32
CA PHE A 53 4.70 -6.64 -9.41
C PHE A 53 5.81 -6.45 -10.44
N THR A 54 5.79 -5.33 -11.15
CA THR A 54 6.90 -4.84 -11.96
C THR A 54 7.14 -3.39 -11.59
N VAL A 55 8.32 -3.09 -11.08
CA VAL A 55 8.66 -1.83 -10.43
C VAL A 55 9.68 -1.05 -11.23
N LYS A 56 9.57 0.29 -11.24
CA LYS A 56 10.59 1.18 -11.79
C LYS A 56 11.92 0.97 -11.05
N SER A 57 12.94 0.52 -11.77
CA SER A 57 14.21 0.12 -11.16
C SER A 57 14.99 1.30 -10.60
N ARG A 58 15.28 1.28 -9.30
CA ARG A 58 16.16 2.25 -8.62
C ARG A 58 17.66 2.04 -8.91
N ARG A 59 18.01 1.00 -9.64
CA ARG A 59 19.40 0.73 -10.03
C ARG A 59 19.77 1.40 -11.35
N TYR A 60 18.79 1.53 -12.24
CA TYR A 60 19.02 2.00 -13.60
C TYR A 60 18.38 3.35 -13.92
N VAL A 61 17.24 3.63 -13.31
CA VAL A 61 16.49 4.86 -13.57
C VAL A 61 16.93 5.96 -12.61
N ASP A 62 17.00 7.18 -13.12
CA ASP A 62 17.27 8.37 -12.34
C ASP A 62 16.01 8.81 -11.59
N PHE A 63 16.18 9.17 -10.32
CA PHE A 63 15.10 9.61 -9.44
C PHE A 63 15.26 11.06 -8.98
N SER A 64 16.21 11.81 -9.54
CA SER A 64 16.46 13.22 -9.20
C SER A 64 15.19 14.06 -9.26
N ASP A 65 14.35 13.83 -10.27
CA ASP A 65 13.12 14.57 -10.53
C ASP A 65 11.85 13.79 -10.19
N SER A 66 11.94 12.70 -9.41
CA SER A 66 10.77 11.85 -9.14
C SER A 66 9.70 12.56 -8.30
N GLY A 67 10.09 13.55 -7.49
CA GLY A 67 9.23 14.15 -6.50
C GLY A 67 9.00 13.23 -5.28
N TYR A 68 8.18 13.70 -4.35
CA TYR A 68 7.91 12.99 -3.10
C TYR A 68 6.53 13.35 -2.52
N PHE A 69 6.00 12.47 -1.69
CA PHE A 69 4.76 12.71 -0.98
C PHE A 69 4.97 13.73 0.16
N VAL A 70 4.10 14.72 0.22
CA VAL A 70 4.05 15.70 1.30
C VAL A 70 2.78 15.45 2.11
N PRO A 71 2.88 15.01 3.36
CA PRO A 71 1.72 14.87 4.24
C PRO A 71 0.98 16.19 4.45
N ASP A 72 -0.29 16.12 4.83
CA ASP A 72 -1.02 17.30 5.30
C ASP A 72 -0.46 17.74 6.65
N PHE A 73 0.07 18.96 6.68
CA PHE A 73 0.53 19.61 7.91
C PHE A 73 -0.46 20.71 8.28
N GLU A 74 -0.91 20.71 9.53
CA GLU A 74 -1.66 21.83 10.08
C GLU A 74 -0.78 23.07 10.24
N ASP A 75 0.49 22.90 10.57
CA ASP A 75 1.49 23.95 10.72
C ASP A 75 2.23 24.18 9.40
N ALA A 76 2.05 25.37 8.83
CA ALA A 76 2.69 25.78 7.58
C ALA A 76 4.23 25.93 7.70
N GLU A 77 4.76 26.18 8.89
CA GLU A 77 6.20 26.28 9.11
C GLU A 77 6.85 24.91 9.12
N LEU A 78 6.25 23.95 9.81
CA LEU A 78 6.67 22.54 9.77
C LEU A 78 6.61 21.99 8.33
N LYS A 79 5.57 22.31 7.58
CA LYS A 79 5.47 21.92 6.17
C LYS A 79 6.64 22.46 5.34
N ARG A 80 7.00 23.76 5.51
CA ARG A 80 8.14 24.36 4.80
C ARG A 80 9.47 23.71 5.18
N GLU A 81 9.67 23.44 6.47
CA GLU A 81 10.89 22.78 6.91
C GLU A 81 10.96 21.33 6.39
N TYR A 82 9.85 20.60 6.37
CA TYR A 82 9.79 19.26 5.77
C TYR A 82 10.22 19.30 4.29
N ILE A 83 9.60 20.17 3.50
CA ILE A 83 9.92 20.33 2.07
C ILE A 83 11.41 20.65 1.89
N LYS A 84 11.94 21.63 2.63
CA LYS A 84 13.36 21.99 2.59
C LYS A 84 14.29 20.80 2.87
N ARG A 85 13.94 19.94 3.83
CA ARG A 85 14.74 18.74 4.15
C ARG A 85 14.67 17.71 3.02
N MET A 86 13.49 17.49 2.46
CA MET A 86 13.33 16.56 1.33
C MET A 86 14.10 17.03 0.11
N ASP A 87 13.99 18.31 -0.25
CA ASP A 87 14.74 18.91 -1.36
C ASP A 87 16.26 18.76 -1.17
N ALA A 88 16.76 18.93 0.06
CA ALA A 88 18.17 18.74 0.35
C ALA A 88 18.63 17.28 0.16
N LEU A 89 17.78 16.28 0.47
CA LEU A 89 18.10 14.88 0.24
C LEU A 89 18.13 14.54 -1.26
N PHE A 90 17.23 15.13 -2.05
CA PHE A 90 17.23 14.98 -3.51
C PHE A 90 18.45 15.65 -4.16
N ALA A 91 18.85 16.83 -3.68
CA ALA A 91 20.08 17.50 -4.11
C ALA A 91 21.31 16.63 -3.81
N LEU A 92 21.38 16.03 -2.61
CA LEU A 92 22.45 15.12 -2.23
C LEU A 92 22.47 13.88 -3.14
N TYR A 93 21.32 13.30 -3.47
CA TYR A 93 21.24 12.18 -4.42
C TYR A 93 21.84 12.54 -5.78
N SER A 94 21.48 13.73 -6.30
CA SER A 94 21.99 14.23 -7.58
C SER A 94 23.51 14.44 -7.53
N GLU A 95 24.03 15.09 -6.48
CA GLU A 95 25.47 15.30 -6.27
C GLU A 95 26.25 13.98 -6.22
N LEU A 96 25.72 12.96 -5.52
CA LEU A 96 26.34 11.62 -5.45
C LEU A 96 26.40 10.97 -6.85
N CYS A 97 25.31 11.03 -7.62
CA CYS A 97 25.27 10.50 -8.97
C CYS A 97 26.25 11.21 -9.92
N GLU A 98 26.29 12.54 -9.87
CA GLU A 98 27.23 13.38 -10.65
C GLU A 98 28.68 13.11 -10.23
N GLY A 99 28.94 12.83 -8.95
CA GLY A 99 30.23 12.43 -8.41
C GLY A 99 30.67 11.02 -8.80
N GLY A 100 29.85 10.29 -9.56
CA GLY A 100 30.15 8.95 -10.08
C GLY A 100 29.75 7.80 -9.14
N ILE A 101 29.01 8.07 -8.08
CA ILE A 101 28.43 7.02 -7.24
C ILE A 101 27.31 6.33 -8.04
N PRO A 102 27.31 4.98 -8.15
CA PRO A 102 26.24 4.26 -8.82
C PRO A 102 24.87 4.55 -8.21
N LYS A 103 23.84 4.68 -9.05
CA LYS A 103 22.46 4.94 -8.60
C LYS A 103 21.95 3.93 -7.57
N GLU A 104 22.42 2.69 -7.66
CA GLU A 104 22.08 1.61 -6.70
C GLU A 104 22.58 1.88 -5.28
N ASP A 105 23.60 2.71 -5.13
CA ASP A 105 24.17 3.14 -3.84
C ASP A 105 23.68 4.55 -3.48
N ALA A 106 23.68 5.49 -4.42
CA ALA A 106 23.21 6.86 -4.21
C ALA A 106 21.75 6.90 -3.69
N ARG A 107 20.89 5.98 -4.15
CA ARG A 107 19.48 5.90 -3.73
C ARG A 107 19.26 5.75 -2.22
N PHE A 108 20.26 5.33 -1.45
CA PHE A 108 20.12 5.17 0.01
C PHE A 108 19.92 6.49 0.75
N VAL A 109 20.19 7.64 0.13
CA VAL A 109 19.89 8.94 0.72
C VAL A 109 18.46 9.40 0.42
N LEU A 110 17.75 8.75 -0.52
CA LEU A 110 16.35 9.10 -0.83
C LEU A 110 15.42 8.66 0.30
N PRO A 111 14.52 9.56 0.75
CA PRO A 111 13.58 9.25 1.82
C PRO A 111 12.46 8.32 1.34
N TYR A 112 11.85 7.55 2.21
CA TYR A 112 10.75 6.63 1.85
C TYR A 112 9.52 7.31 1.22
N CYS A 113 9.40 8.62 1.34
CA CYS A 113 8.34 9.40 0.72
C CYS A 113 8.58 9.71 -0.76
N PHE A 114 9.75 9.39 -1.36
CA PHE A 114 9.98 9.65 -2.77
C PHE A 114 9.02 8.82 -3.65
N PHE A 115 8.65 9.37 -4.81
CA PHE A 115 7.71 8.72 -5.70
C PHE A 115 8.33 7.60 -6.52
N SER A 116 7.63 6.48 -6.53
CA SER A 116 7.87 5.31 -7.34
C SER A 116 6.68 5.02 -8.25
N ASN A 117 6.90 4.20 -9.26
CA ASN A 117 5.86 3.71 -10.14
C ASN A 117 5.99 2.19 -10.26
N PHE A 118 4.86 1.50 -10.23
CA PHE A 118 4.84 0.05 -10.42
C PHE A 118 3.55 -0.44 -11.05
N TYR A 119 3.64 -1.54 -11.77
CA TYR A 119 2.48 -2.33 -12.18
C TYR A 119 2.19 -3.42 -11.15
N CYS A 120 0.91 -3.65 -10.91
CA CYS A 120 0.41 -4.69 -10.03
C CYS A 120 -0.68 -5.50 -10.72
N SER A 121 -0.57 -6.83 -10.68
CA SER A 121 -1.59 -7.76 -11.15
C SER A 121 -1.99 -8.69 -10.02
N LEU A 122 -3.29 -8.80 -9.75
CA LEU A 122 -3.80 -9.64 -8.68
C LEU A 122 -5.23 -10.14 -8.95
N GLY A 123 -5.62 -11.23 -8.29
CA GLY A 123 -6.97 -11.78 -8.36
C GLY A 123 -7.99 -10.97 -7.55
N GLY A 124 -9.27 -11.15 -7.87
CA GLY A 124 -10.36 -10.39 -7.20
C GLY A 124 -10.43 -10.61 -5.69
N ARG A 125 -10.13 -11.82 -5.21
CA ARG A 125 -10.08 -12.11 -3.77
C ARG A 125 -8.95 -11.33 -3.08
N GLU A 126 -7.78 -11.25 -3.72
CA GLU A 126 -6.65 -10.49 -3.19
C GLU A 126 -6.93 -8.99 -3.26
N MET A 127 -7.67 -8.50 -4.26
CA MET A 127 -8.14 -7.11 -4.30
C MET A 127 -8.99 -6.76 -3.07
N VAL A 128 -9.88 -7.66 -2.67
CA VAL A 128 -10.67 -7.49 -1.43
C VAL A 128 -9.74 -7.39 -0.20
N ASN A 129 -8.71 -8.22 -0.10
CA ASN A 129 -7.74 -8.17 0.99
C ASN A 129 -6.93 -6.87 1.00
N VAL A 130 -6.46 -6.42 -0.17
CA VAL A 130 -5.76 -5.14 -0.34
C VAL A 130 -6.63 -3.98 0.15
N LEU A 131 -7.86 -3.89 -0.35
CA LEU A 131 -8.78 -2.81 0.04
C LEU A 131 -9.14 -2.84 1.53
N ARG A 132 -9.30 -4.02 2.12
CA ARG A 132 -9.50 -4.18 3.58
C ARG A 132 -8.32 -3.63 4.37
N ALA A 133 -7.11 -4.02 4.01
CA ALA A 133 -5.91 -3.57 4.68
C ALA A 133 -5.69 -2.05 4.53
N MET A 134 -5.98 -1.48 3.34
CA MET A 134 -5.85 -0.05 3.08
C MET A 134 -6.86 0.81 3.86
N LEU A 135 -8.12 0.36 3.95
CA LEU A 135 -9.23 1.18 4.42
C LEU A 135 -9.62 0.91 5.88
N TYR A 136 -9.42 -0.31 6.37
CA TYR A 136 -9.90 -0.75 7.68
C TYR A 136 -8.81 -1.39 8.54
N GLY A 137 -7.74 -1.86 7.92
CA GLY A 137 -6.61 -2.48 8.58
C GLY A 137 -5.43 -1.53 8.82
N ARG A 138 -4.21 -2.06 8.72
CA ARG A 138 -2.96 -1.36 9.03
C ARG A 138 -2.65 -0.13 8.16
N GLY A 139 -3.29 -0.01 6.99
CA GLY A 139 -3.13 1.15 6.09
C GLY A 139 -4.02 2.34 6.43
N LYS A 140 -5.07 2.17 7.26
CA LYS A 140 -6.08 3.19 7.54
C LYS A 140 -5.53 4.47 8.18
N ASP A 141 -4.47 4.31 8.98
CA ASP A 141 -3.84 5.42 9.71
C ASP A 141 -2.66 6.05 8.93
N ILE A 142 -2.41 5.58 7.70
CA ILE A 142 -1.40 6.14 6.78
C ILE A 142 -2.16 6.94 5.71
N PRO A 143 -2.13 8.29 5.75
CA PRO A 143 -3.02 9.13 4.92
C PRO A 143 -2.95 8.85 3.42
N GLU A 144 -1.76 8.62 2.87
CA GLU A 144 -1.56 8.31 1.46
C GLU A 144 -2.22 6.98 1.10
N ILE A 145 -1.99 5.92 1.89
CA ILE A 145 -2.54 4.58 1.66
C ILE A 145 -4.06 4.61 1.76
N TYR A 146 -4.60 5.27 2.78
CA TYR A 146 -6.04 5.41 2.97
C TYR A 146 -6.71 6.15 1.80
N SER A 147 -6.12 7.26 1.36
CA SER A 147 -6.63 8.04 0.22
C SER A 147 -6.60 7.24 -1.07
N LEU A 148 -5.50 6.53 -1.31
CA LEU A 148 -5.33 5.65 -2.46
C LEU A 148 -6.35 4.49 -2.42
N GLY A 149 -6.59 3.91 -1.24
CA GLY A 149 -7.59 2.87 -1.03
C GLY A 149 -9.01 3.32 -1.39
N LYS A 150 -9.38 4.56 -1.03
CA LYS A 150 -10.68 5.15 -1.43
C LYS A 150 -10.79 5.31 -2.94
N SER A 151 -9.76 5.81 -3.59
CA SER A 151 -9.73 5.96 -5.05
C SER A 151 -9.82 4.60 -5.74
N LEU A 152 -9.07 3.61 -5.28
CA LEU A 152 -9.08 2.25 -5.81
C LEU A 152 -10.44 1.59 -5.63
N LEU A 153 -11.07 1.71 -4.46
CA LEU A 153 -12.41 1.17 -4.22
C LEU A 153 -13.45 1.81 -5.15
N SER A 154 -13.38 3.11 -5.40
CA SER A 154 -14.26 3.79 -6.35
C SER A 154 -14.15 3.18 -7.75
N GLN A 155 -12.94 2.97 -8.25
CA GLN A 155 -12.70 2.34 -9.54
C GLN A 155 -13.16 0.87 -9.57
N CYS A 156 -12.97 0.13 -8.48
CA CYS A 156 -13.45 -1.24 -8.36
C CYS A 156 -14.99 -1.32 -8.39
N LYS A 157 -15.69 -0.38 -7.77
CA LYS A 157 -17.17 -0.29 -7.81
C LYS A 157 -17.70 -0.06 -9.22
N GLU A 158 -17.02 0.78 -9.99
CA GLU A 158 -17.40 1.02 -11.40
C GLU A 158 -17.19 -0.21 -12.28
N ARG A 159 -16.09 -0.93 -12.07
CA ARG A 159 -15.68 -2.04 -12.93
C ARG A 159 -16.33 -3.37 -12.56
N ALA A 160 -16.63 -3.56 -11.27
CA ALA A 160 -17.18 -4.81 -10.73
C ALA A 160 -18.21 -4.54 -9.61
N PRO A 161 -19.33 -3.86 -9.92
CA PRO A 161 -20.33 -3.46 -8.91
C PRO A 161 -20.87 -4.65 -8.11
N GLY A 162 -21.07 -5.81 -8.72
CA GLY A 162 -21.52 -7.01 -8.01
C GLY A 162 -20.60 -7.53 -6.93
N VAL A 163 -19.30 -7.11 -6.95
CA VAL A 163 -18.31 -7.51 -5.94
C VAL A 163 -18.14 -6.41 -4.88
N PHE A 164 -18.12 -5.15 -5.28
CA PHE A 164 -17.66 -4.05 -4.43
C PHE A 164 -18.76 -3.05 -4.02
N ALA A 165 -20.00 -3.19 -4.49
CA ALA A 165 -21.08 -2.24 -4.18
C ALA A 165 -21.28 -2.03 -2.67
N ASP A 166 -21.30 -3.14 -1.91
CA ASP A 166 -21.56 -3.13 -0.46
C ASP A 166 -20.26 -3.29 0.35
N PHE A 167 -19.11 -2.93 -0.23
CA PHE A 167 -17.80 -3.23 0.36
C PHE A 167 -17.61 -2.59 1.73
N GLU A 168 -17.99 -1.30 1.89
CA GLU A 168 -17.82 -0.58 3.15
C GLU A 168 -18.69 -1.18 4.26
N GLU A 169 -19.95 -1.48 3.95
CA GLU A 169 -20.89 -2.05 4.92
C GLU A 169 -20.41 -3.42 5.38
N SER A 170 -19.94 -4.26 4.43
CA SER A 170 -19.48 -5.62 4.70
C SER A 170 -18.16 -5.68 5.46
N ASN A 171 -17.39 -4.60 5.51
CA ASN A 171 -16.04 -4.58 6.08
C ASN A 171 -15.85 -3.55 7.21
N ALA A 172 -16.88 -2.87 7.67
CA ALA A 172 -16.79 -1.83 8.70
C ALA A 172 -16.18 -2.33 10.03
N SER A 173 -16.32 -3.63 10.34
CA SER A 173 -15.74 -4.27 11.53
C SER A 173 -14.43 -5.02 11.27
N TYR A 174 -13.87 -4.90 10.06
CA TYR A 174 -12.63 -5.61 9.73
C TYR A 174 -11.43 -5.06 10.52
N SER A 175 -10.58 -5.97 10.97
CA SER A 175 -9.25 -5.66 11.49
C SER A 175 -8.28 -6.73 11.00
N ASP A 176 -7.12 -6.31 10.52
CA ASP A 176 -6.02 -7.22 10.16
C ASP A 176 -5.02 -7.42 11.30
N LEU A 177 -5.26 -6.78 12.44
CA LEU A 177 -4.51 -7.03 13.66
C LEU A 177 -5.00 -8.34 14.26
N ALA A 178 -4.08 -9.27 14.47
CA ALA A 178 -4.38 -10.50 15.21
C ALA A 178 -4.83 -10.12 16.62
N ASP A 179 -5.93 -10.73 17.08
CA ASP A 179 -6.29 -10.67 18.50
C ASP A 179 -5.27 -11.49 19.29
N LEU A 180 -4.31 -10.80 19.89
CA LEU A 180 -3.27 -11.39 20.75
C LEU A 180 -3.66 -11.39 22.22
N SER A 181 -4.91 -11.11 22.57
CA SER A 181 -5.38 -11.05 23.96
C SER A 181 -5.17 -12.37 24.73
N PHE A 182 -5.06 -13.50 24.00
CA PHE A 182 -4.74 -14.81 24.57
C PHE A 182 -3.23 -15.06 24.78
N VAL A 183 -2.37 -14.21 24.18
CA VAL A 183 -0.92 -14.30 24.35
C VAL A 183 -0.54 -13.52 25.60
N LYS A 184 -0.28 -14.25 26.71
CA LYS A 184 0.37 -13.63 27.86
C LYS A 184 1.86 -13.52 27.57
N VAL A 185 2.30 -12.32 27.26
CA VAL A 185 3.73 -12.01 27.25
C VAL A 185 4.12 -11.71 28.69
N GLU A 186 4.72 -12.68 29.39
CA GLU A 186 5.41 -12.38 30.62
C GLU A 186 6.67 -11.57 30.23
N ALA A 187 6.79 -10.37 30.74
CA ALA A 187 8.00 -9.59 30.58
C ALA A 187 9.10 -10.36 31.32
N GLU A 188 9.99 -11.01 30.58
CA GLU A 188 11.23 -11.51 31.16
C GLU A 188 12.00 -10.32 31.72
N ASP A 189 12.54 -10.50 32.93
CA ASP A 189 13.34 -9.50 33.60
C ASP A 189 14.55 -9.13 32.72
N THR A 190 14.43 -8.02 32.01
CA THR A 190 15.49 -7.52 31.11
C THR A 190 16.79 -7.17 31.82
N ASP A 191 16.80 -7.11 33.17
CA ASP A 191 18.02 -6.91 33.93
C ASP A 191 18.96 -8.13 33.91
N SER A 192 18.43 -9.33 33.61
CA SER A 192 19.25 -10.51 33.40
C SER A 192 20.02 -10.47 32.08
N LEU A 193 19.47 -9.85 31.04
CA LEU A 193 20.08 -9.74 29.70
C LEU A 193 21.21 -8.71 29.63
N LYS A 194 21.27 -7.75 30.57
CA LYS A 194 22.34 -6.73 30.61
C LYS A 194 23.67 -7.25 31.15
N LYS A 195 23.70 -8.43 31.78
CA LYS A 195 24.92 -9.03 32.33
C LYS A 195 25.79 -9.78 31.34
N ASP A 196 25.24 -10.12 30.16
CA ASP A 196 25.95 -10.90 29.17
C ASP A 196 26.54 -10.08 27.99
N VAL A 197 26.48 -8.74 28.09
CA VAL A 197 27.08 -7.82 27.10
C VAL A 197 28.11 -6.93 27.81
N GLU A 198 29.15 -7.53 28.37
CA GLU A 198 30.45 -6.88 28.57
C GLU A 198 31.36 -7.30 27.41
N VAL A 199 31.58 -6.37 26.49
CA VAL A 199 32.62 -6.44 25.46
C VAL A 199 33.84 -5.66 25.96
#